data_188eba9307b0154bcd4b7e9aceeb40ea
#
_entry.id   188eba9307b0154bcd4b7e9aceeb40ea
#
_cell.length_a   1.000
_cell.length_b   1.000
_cell.length_c   1.000
_cell.angle_alpha   90.00
_cell.angle_beta   90.00
_cell.angle_gamma   90.00
#
_symmetry.space_group_name_H-M   'P 1'
#
loop_
_entity.id
_entity.type
_entity.pdbx_description
1 polymer ?
#
loop_
_entity_poly.entity_id
_entity_poly.type
_entity_poly.pdbx_seq_one_letter_code
_entity_poly.pdbx_strand_id
1 'polypeptide(L)'
;MPCTTILVGKKASHDGSTIIARNDDGRFEAKRVLAHPAREKATTYKTVISHLTVELPGNAMRYTDCPNVSKSNGVWPACGINEANVAMTATETITSNARVVGADPYVRYQEKKGRNTKEVPGGIGEEDLVTLVLPYIHSAREGVLRPGAL
;
A
#
# COMPACT_ATOMS: atom_id res chain seq x y z
N MET A 1 11.26 -9.09 4.60
CA MET A 1 12.62 -8.54 4.42
C MET A 1 12.75 -7.29 5.27
N PRO A 2 13.87 -7.04 5.94
CA PRO A 2 13.98 -5.87 6.80
C PRO A 2 14.06 -4.61 5.93
N CYS A 3 13.14 -3.69 6.15
CA CYS A 3 13.19 -2.33 5.62
C CYS A 3 13.43 -1.35 6.76
N THR A 4 14.05 -0.22 6.48
CA THR A 4 14.25 0.85 7.46
C THR A 4 13.56 2.12 6.99
N THR A 5 12.79 2.74 7.87
CA THR A 5 12.17 4.04 7.62
C THR A 5 12.71 5.07 8.61
N ILE A 6 13.05 6.26 8.12
CA ILE A 6 13.43 7.41 8.93
C ILE A 6 12.38 8.50 8.74
N LEU A 7 11.83 8.99 9.83
CA LEU A 7 10.88 10.09 9.86
C LEU A 7 11.54 11.27 10.56
N VAL A 8 11.61 12.42 9.86
CA VAL A 8 12.17 13.67 10.42
C VAL A 8 11.05 14.69 10.56
N GLY A 9 10.75 15.07 11.79
CA GLY A 9 9.75 16.11 12.06
C GLY A 9 10.30 17.52 11.89
N LYS A 10 9.41 18.50 11.77
CA LYS A 10 9.73 19.92 11.52
C LYS A 10 10.76 20.54 12.47
N LYS A 11 10.83 20.06 13.73
CA LYS A 11 11.79 20.58 14.72
C LYS A 11 13.20 20.00 14.56
N ALA A 12 13.35 18.93 13.80
CA ALA A 12 14.62 18.23 13.59
C ALA A 12 15.19 18.48 12.18
N SER A 13 14.43 19.10 11.29
CA SER A 13 14.90 19.51 9.96
C SER A 13 15.47 20.92 9.99
N HIS A 14 16.38 21.21 9.08
CA HIS A 14 17.06 22.51 9.00
C HIS A 14 16.11 23.64 8.53
N ASP A 15 15.18 23.32 7.64
CA ASP A 15 14.26 24.27 6.99
C ASP A 15 12.81 24.16 7.48
N GLY A 16 12.55 23.35 8.51
CA GLY A 16 11.20 23.13 9.03
C GLY A 16 10.35 22.16 8.17
N SER A 17 10.93 21.50 7.18
CA SER A 17 10.25 20.48 6.41
C SER A 17 10.05 19.18 7.22
N THR A 18 9.15 18.33 6.76
CA THR A 18 9.06 16.93 7.21
C THR A 18 9.69 16.03 6.15
N ILE A 19 10.46 15.04 6.56
CA ILE A 19 11.15 14.13 5.65
C ILE A 19 10.77 12.70 5.98
N ILE A 20 10.46 11.92 4.95
CA ILE A 20 10.31 10.47 5.03
C ILE A 20 11.37 9.87 4.10
N ALA A 21 12.25 9.05 4.67
CA ALA A 21 13.24 8.31 3.91
C ALA A 21 13.15 6.84 4.26
N ARG A 22 13.31 5.97 3.26
CA ARG A 22 13.31 4.51 3.46
C ARG A 22 14.30 3.83 2.54
N ASN A 23 14.77 2.67 2.96
CA ASN A 23 15.31 1.67 2.07
C ASN A 23 14.27 0.54 1.88
N ASP A 24 14.43 -0.20 0.82
CA ASP A 24 13.61 -1.37 0.50
C ASP A 24 14.58 -2.54 0.24
N ASP A 25 14.72 -3.42 1.23
CA ASP A 25 15.68 -4.52 1.19
C ASP A 25 15.08 -5.72 0.44
N GLY A 26 14.96 -5.61 -0.87
CA GLY A 26 14.52 -6.66 -1.77
C GLY A 26 15.69 -7.41 -2.42
N ARG A 27 15.48 -8.67 -2.81
CA ARG A 27 16.40 -9.39 -3.66
C ARG A 27 16.17 -9.02 -5.13
N PHE A 28 17.00 -8.12 -5.67
CA PHE A 28 17.05 -7.82 -7.12
C PHE A 28 15.76 -7.25 -7.74
N GLU A 29 14.88 -6.67 -6.94
CA GLU A 29 13.68 -6.01 -7.46
C GLU A 29 13.98 -4.54 -7.75
N ALA A 30 14.11 -4.23 -9.03
CA ALA A 30 14.22 -2.85 -9.46
C ALA A 30 12.91 -2.10 -9.15
N LYS A 31 13.04 -0.92 -8.58
CA LYS A 31 11.95 0.03 -8.33
C LYS A 31 11.97 1.15 -9.36
N ARG A 32 10.82 1.78 -9.56
CA ARG A 32 10.72 2.99 -10.37
C ARG A 32 9.80 3.99 -9.70
N VAL A 33 10.08 5.26 -9.86
CA VAL A 33 9.17 6.32 -9.43
C VAL A 33 8.11 6.50 -10.52
N LEU A 34 6.85 6.45 -10.15
CA LEU A 34 5.72 6.73 -11.00
C LEU A 34 4.95 7.94 -10.50
N ALA A 35 4.43 8.74 -11.43
CA ALA A 35 3.47 9.78 -11.15
C ALA A 35 2.10 9.33 -11.69
N HIS A 36 1.10 9.34 -10.84
CA HIS A 36 -0.27 8.98 -11.16
C HIS A 36 -1.11 10.25 -11.24
N PRO A 37 -1.84 10.47 -12.36
CA PRO A 37 -2.76 11.60 -12.47
C PRO A 37 -3.96 11.43 -11.51
N ALA A 38 -4.62 12.53 -11.19
CA ALA A 38 -5.91 12.50 -10.52
C ALA A 38 -6.94 11.74 -11.37
N ARG A 39 -7.88 11.08 -10.71
CA ARG A 39 -8.93 10.30 -11.37
C ARG A 39 -10.29 10.61 -10.76
N GLU A 40 -11.19 11.15 -11.56
CA GLU A 40 -12.53 11.52 -11.13
C GLU A 40 -13.48 10.32 -11.00
N LYS A 41 -13.32 9.32 -11.87
CA LYS A 41 -14.23 8.17 -11.94
C LYS A 41 -13.78 7.04 -11.01
N ALA A 42 -14.76 6.36 -10.43
CA ALA A 42 -14.52 5.09 -9.75
C ALA A 42 -13.89 4.05 -10.70
N THR A 43 -13.15 3.13 -10.16
CA THR A 43 -12.51 2.05 -10.91
C THR A 43 -12.35 0.82 -10.04
N THR A 44 -12.12 -0.30 -10.68
CA THR A 44 -11.83 -1.57 -10.02
C THR A 44 -10.31 -1.78 -10.00
N TYR A 45 -9.78 -2.16 -8.87
CA TYR A 45 -8.39 -2.57 -8.68
C TYR A 45 -8.34 -4.06 -8.33
N LYS A 46 -7.53 -4.81 -9.05
CA LYS A 46 -7.26 -6.21 -8.75
C LYS A 46 -5.85 -6.37 -8.20
N THR A 47 -5.74 -6.90 -6.99
CA THR A 47 -4.45 -7.20 -6.37
C THR A 47 -3.72 -8.31 -7.13
N VAL A 48 -2.39 -8.29 -7.09
CA VAL A 48 -1.58 -9.27 -7.84
C VAL A 48 -1.41 -10.56 -7.06
N ILE A 49 -1.14 -10.47 -5.76
CA ILE A 49 -0.83 -11.65 -4.92
C ILE A 49 -2.10 -12.33 -4.43
N SER A 50 -3.05 -11.57 -3.92
CA SER A 50 -4.26 -12.13 -3.31
C SER A 50 -5.43 -12.31 -4.28
N HIS A 51 -5.33 -11.79 -5.51
CA HIS A 51 -6.38 -11.78 -6.53
C HIS A 51 -7.69 -11.14 -6.07
N LEU A 52 -7.65 -10.36 -4.98
CA LEU A 52 -8.80 -9.63 -4.49
C LEU A 52 -9.16 -8.51 -5.46
N THR A 53 -10.45 -8.30 -5.66
CA THR A 53 -10.97 -7.18 -6.43
C THR A 53 -11.54 -6.15 -5.48
N VAL A 54 -11.05 -4.91 -5.56
CA VAL A 54 -11.45 -3.79 -4.70
C VAL A 54 -12.03 -2.69 -5.56
N GLU A 55 -13.23 -2.23 -5.23
CA GLU A 55 -13.82 -1.05 -5.86
C GLU A 55 -13.20 0.21 -5.25
N LEU A 56 -12.53 0.98 -6.10
CA LEU A 56 -11.91 2.24 -5.72
C LEU A 56 -12.84 3.40 -6.07
N PRO A 57 -13.12 4.30 -5.12
CA PRO A 57 -13.97 5.46 -5.39
C PRO A 57 -13.37 6.37 -6.45
N GLY A 58 -14.19 7.25 -7.01
CA GLY A 58 -13.71 8.40 -7.78
C GLY A 58 -12.98 9.42 -6.90
N ASN A 59 -12.59 10.53 -7.52
CA ASN A 59 -11.90 11.64 -6.85
C ASN A 59 -10.56 11.23 -6.19
N ALA A 60 -9.86 10.28 -6.82
CA ALA A 60 -8.50 9.97 -6.42
C ALA A 60 -7.58 11.15 -6.77
N MET A 61 -6.84 11.63 -5.80
CA MET A 61 -5.81 12.65 -5.96
C MET A 61 -4.64 12.13 -6.80
N ARG A 62 -3.93 13.03 -7.46
CA ARG A 62 -2.63 12.68 -8.04
C ARG A 62 -1.64 12.36 -6.93
N TYR A 63 -0.74 11.43 -7.21
CA TYR A 63 0.27 11.00 -6.25
C TYR A 63 1.49 10.42 -6.98
N THR A 64 2.58 10.26 -6.25
CA THR A 64 3.75 9.51 -6.70
C THR A 64 3.92 8.28 -5.83
N ASP A 65 4.47 7.21 -6.40
CA ASP A 65 4.87 6.02 -5.66
C ASP A 65 6.12 5.37 -6.27
N CYS A 66 6.61 4.31 -5.62
CA CYS A 66 7.82 3.59 -6.02
C CYS A 66 7.57 2.09 -6.18
N PRO A 67 6.73 1.65 -7.14
CA PRO A 67 6.42 0.25 -7.33
C PRO A 67 7.57 -0.55 -7.95
N ASN A 68 7.46 -1.87 -7.87
CA ASN A 68 8.31 -2.79 -8.61
C ASN A 68 8.18 -2.57 -10.12
N VAL A 69 9.29 -2.69 -10.84
CA VAL A 69 9.28 -2.67 -12.32
C VAL A 69 8.59 -3.92 -12.84
N SER A 70 8.89 -5.09 -12.27
CA SER A 70 8.17 -6.34 -12.53
C SER A 70 7.04 -6.51 -11.51
N LYS A 71 5.84 -6.75 -11.99
CA LYS A 71 4.66 -6.97 -11.14
C LYS A 71 4.40 -8.44 -10.83
N SER A 72 5.24 -9.36 -11.28
CA SER A 72 5.02 -10.80 -11.13
C SER A 72 4.87 -11.25 -9.67
N ASN A 73 5.53 -10.55 -8.75
CA ASN A 73 5.54 -10.84 -7.31
C ASN A 73 4.80 -9.77 -6.49
N GLY A 74 3.85 -9.06 -7.08
CA GLY A 74 3.14 -7.95 -6.45
C GLY A 74 3.62 -6.58 -6.89
N VAL A 75 2.80 -5.57 -6.62
CA VAL A 75 3.09 -4.18 -7.05
C VAL A 75 4.10 -3.51 -6.13
N TRP A 76 3.95 -3.69 -4.82
CA TRP A 76 4.86 -3.18 -3.78
C TRP A 76 5.26 -1.72 -3.98
N PRO A 77 4.33 -0.76 -4.00
CA PRO A 77 4.66 0.65 -4.22
C PRO A 77 5.49 1.26 -3.11
N ALA A 78 5.58 0.61 -1.99
CA ALA A 78 6.47 0.83 -0.85
C ALA A 78 6.36 2.20 -0.19
N CYS A 79 6.32 3.29 -0.92
CA CYS A 79 6.14 4.66 -0.41
C CYS A 79 5.57 5.57 -1.50
N GLY A 80 5.07 6.73 -1.08
CA GLY A 80 4.56 7.74 -1.98
C GLY A 80 4.18 9.03 -1.27
N ILE A 81 3.83 10.04 -2.07
CA ILE A 81 3.30 11.32 -1.61
C ILE A 81 2.17 11.76 -2.54
N ASN A 82 1.08 12.27 -1.97
CA ASN A 82 -0.06 12.80 -2.72
C ASN A 82 -0.03 14.34 -2.79
N GLU A 83 -0.93 14.92 -3.57
CA GLU A 83 -1.01 16.37 -3.77
C GLU A 83 -1.47 17.16 -2.52
N ALA A 84 -2.03 16.48 -1.51
CA ALA A 84 -2.30 17.08 -0.20
C ALA A 84 -1.06 17.09 0.72
N ASN A 85 0.12 16.79 0.20
CA ASN A 85 1.37 16.64 0.96
C ASN A 85 1.32 15.58 2.06
N VAL A 86 0.48 14.58 1.91
CA VAL A 86 0.50 13.40 2.77
C VAL A 86 1.43 12.38 2.17
N ALA A 87 2.43 11.96 2.95
CA ALA A 87 3.34 10.90 2.54
C ALA A 87 3.04 9.62 3.32
N MET A 88 3.22 8.49 2.66
CA MET A 88 3.02 7.16 3.21
C MET A 88 4.22 6.28 2.91
N THR A 89 4.60 5.46 3.88
CA THR A 89 5.59 4.39 3.72
C THR A 89 5.09 3.16 4.46
N ALA A 90 5.34 1.99 3.91
CA ALA A 90 5.02 0.71 4.53
C ALA A 90 6.32 -0.09 4.70
N THR A 91 6.57 -0.61 5.90
CA THR A 91 7.72 -1.47 6.21
C THR A 91 7.21 -2.82 6.68
N GLU A 92 7.75 -3.89 6.15
CA GLU A 92 7.34 -5.29 6.33
C GLU A 92 7.78 -5.89 7.69
N THR A 93 8.01 -5.07 8.71
CA THR A 93 8.57 -5.52 10.00
C THR A 93 7.56 -5.60 11.13
N ILE A 94 6.26 -5.46 10.84
CA ILE A 94 5.20 -5.46 11.84
C ILE A 94 4.66 -6.87 12.03
N THR A 95 4.59 -7.32 13.28
CA THR A 95 3.88 -8.54 13.67
C THR A 95 2.52 -8.19 14.25
N SER A 96 1.50 -8.93 13.84
CA SER A 96 0.15 -8.68 14.34
C SER A 96 -0.04 -9.21 15.77
N ASN A 97 -0.75 -8.45 16.59
CA ASN A 97 -1.18 -8.90 17.91
C ASN A 97 -2.23 -10.01 17.76
N ALA A 98 -2.17 -11.03 18.64
CA ALA A 98 -3.10 -12.16 18.60
C ALA A 98 -4.58 -11.75 18.73
N ARG A 99 -4.89 -10.66 19.44
CA ARG A 99 -6.27 -10.14 19.53
C ARG A 99 -6.74 -9.52 18.23
N VAL A 100 -5.86 -8.84 17.51
CA VAL A 100 -6.17 -8.27 16.18
C VAL A 100 -6.43 -9.41 15.21
N VAL A 101 -5.55 -10.41 15.14
CA VAL A 101 -5.71 -11.58 14.27
C VAL A 101 -6.96 -12.40 14.64
N GLY A 102 -7.37 -12.40 15.91
CA GLY A 102 -8.62 -13.04 16.36
C GLY A 102 -9.88 -12.29 15.94
N ALA A 103 -9.82 -10.97 15.79
CA ALA A 103 -10.94 -10.13 15.35
C ALA A 103 -11.00 -10.00 13.81
N ASP A 104 -9.85 -9.96 13.17
CA ASP A 104 -9.68 -9.86 11.71
C ASP A 104 -8.65 -10.90 11.25
N PRO A 105 -9.10 -12.15 11.00
CA PRO A 105 -8.21 -13.24 10.67
C PRO A 105 -7.66 -13.12 9.25
N TYR A 106 -6.45 -13.62 9.04
CA TYR A 106 -5.84 -13.68 7.73
C TYR A 106 -6.68 -14.49 6.74
N VAL A 107 -7.05 -13.85 5.63
CA VAL A 107 -7.71 -14.51 4.50
C VAL A 107 -6.65 -14.86 3.45
N ARG A 108 -6.31 -16.14 3.36
CA ARG A 108 -5.29 -16.61 2.42
C ARG A 108 -5.89 -16.86 1.05
N TYR A 109 -5.17 -16.45 0.01
CA TYR A 109 -5.47 -16.84 -1.36
C TYR A 109 -5.45 -18.35 -1.51
N GLN A 110 -6.46 -18.91 -2.18
CA GLN A 110 -6.53 -20.32 -2.52
C GLN A 110 -6.67 -20.47 -4.02
N GLU A 111 -5.66 -21.06 -4.62
CA GLU A 111 -5.64 -21.35 -6.05
C GLU A 111 -6.73 -22.37 -6.43
N LYS A 112 -7.28 -22.24 -7.63
CA LYS A 112 -8.17 -23.22 -8.21
C LYS A 112 -7.44 -24.55 -8.41
N LYS A 113 -7.85 -25.59 -7.71
CA LYS A 113 -7.32 -26.96 -7.85
C LYS A 113 -8.32 -27.85 -8.58
N GLY A 114 -8.10 -28.06 -9.90
CA GLY A 114 -8.94 -28.93 -10.71
C GLY A 114 -10.27 -28.32 -11.15
N ARG A 115 -11.16 -29.17 -11.72
CA ARG A 115 -12.41 -28.71 -12.34
C ARG A 115 -13.50 -28.33 -11.33
N ASN A 116 -13.48 -28.88 -10.14
CA ASN A 116 -14.55 -28.74 -9.14
C ASN A 116 -14.26 -27.74 -8.01
N THR A 117 -13.12 -27.08 -8.04
CA THR A 117 -12.77 -26.05 -7.07
C THR A 117 -12.79 -24.69 -7.72
N LYS A 118 -13.24 -23.67 -6.96
CA LYS A 118 -13.15 -22.26 -7.37
C LYS A 118 -11.93 -21.64 -6.72
N GLU A 119 -11.36 -20.67 -7.39
CA GLU A 119 -10.41 -19.75 -6.78
C GLU A 119 -11.08 -18.98 -5.63
N VAL A 120 -10.36 -18.82 -4.52
CA VAL A 120 -10.79 -17.97 -3.41
C VAL A 120 -9.77 -16.84 -3.25
N PRO A 121 -10.16 -15.58 -3.51
CA PRO A 121 -9.28 -14.44 -3.30
C PRO A 121 -8.82 -14.35 -1.84
N GLY A 122 -7.60 -13.87 -1.62
CA GLY A 122 -7.12 -13.52 -0.29
C GLY A 122 -7.63 -12.16 0.18
N GLY A 123 -7.19 -11.73 1.36
CA GLY A 123 -7.43 -10.38 1.87
C GLY A 123 -6.54 -9.32 1.22
N ILE A 124 -6.69 -8.07 1.68
CA ILE A 124 -5.80 -6.97 1.30
C ILE A 124 -4.41 -7.25 1.86
N GLY A 125 -3.40 -7.21 1.01
CA GLY A 125 -2.01 -7.38 1.36
C GLY A 125 -1.29 -6.05 1.54
N GLU A 126 -0.16 -6.09 2.22
CA GLU A 126 0.71 -4.93 2.43
C GLU A 126 1.18 -4.31 1.10
N GLU A 127 1.38 -5.14 0.09
CA GLU A 127 1.83 -4.73 -1.24
C GLU A 127 0.88 -3.76 -1.95
N ASP A 128 -0.36 -3.64 -1.49
CA ASP A 128 -1.38 -2.80 -2.13
C ASP A 128 -1.72 -1.53 -1.32
N LEU A 129 -1.29 -1.43 -0.05
CA LEU A 129 -1.74 -0.39 0.88
C LEU A 129 -1.52 1.04 0.36
N VAL A 130 -0.37 1.35 -0.22
CA VAL A 130 -0.11 2.70 -0.74
C VAL A 130 -1.08 3.03 -1.87
N THR A 131 -1.34 2.11 -2.78
CA THR A 131 -2.29 2.27 -3.90
C THR A 131 -3.73 2.45 -3.41
N LEU A 132 -4.14 1.70 -2.38
CA LEU A 132 -5.51 1.72 -1.88
C LEU A 132 -5.81 2.91 -0.96
N VAL A 133 -4.79 3.50 -0.34
CA VAL A 133 -4.95 4.51 0.71
C VAL A 133 -4.51 5.89 0.25
N LEU A 134 -3.29 6.03 -0.25
CA LEU A 134 -2.65 7.33 -0.47
C LEU A 134 -3.43 8.30 -1.36
N PRO A 135 -4.08 7.87 -2.46
CA PRO A 135 -4.84 8.77 -3.33
C PRO A 135 -6.09 9.38 -2.71
N TYR A 136 -6.51 8.91 -1.53
CA TYR A 136 -7.82 9.23 -0.96
C TYR A 136 -7.76 9.89 0.41
N ILE A 137 -6.59 10.30 0.86
CA ILE A 137 -6.39 10.82 2.21
C ILE A 137 -5.81 12.25 2.18
N HIS A 138 -6.34 13.11 3.03
CA HIS A 138 -5.89 14.48 3.20
C HIS A 138 -5.05 14.68 4.46
N SER A 139 -4.91 13.66 5.28
CA SER A 139 -4.12 13.70 6.52
C SER A 139 -3.58 12.32 6.88
N ALA A 140 -2.51 12.29 7.68
CA ALA A 140 -1.96 11.05 8.22
C ALA A 140 -3.01 10.29 9.09
N ARG A 141 -3.90 11.01 9.78
CA ARG A 141 -4.99 10.39 10.56
C ARG A 141 -5.96 9.63 9.67
N GLU A 142 -6.37 10.21 8.56
CA GLU A 142 -7.22 9.52 7.57
C GLU A 142 -6.51 8.29 7.00
N GLY A 143 -5.18 8.37 6.81
CA GLY A 143 -4.36 7.25 6.37
C GLY A 143 -4.35 6.05 7.33
N VAL A 144 -4.54 6.29 8.63
CA VAL A 144 -4.69 5.22 9.63
C VAL A 144 -6.12 4.68 9.66
N LEU A 145 -7.12 5.53 9.49
CA LEU A 145 -8.53 5.13 9.57
C LEU A 145 -9.00 4.37 8.31
N ARG A 146 -8.49 4.74 7.15
CA ARG A 146 -8.93 4.15 5.87
C ARG A 146 -8.65 2.63 5.75
N PRO A 147 -7.49 2.09 6.12
CA PRO A 147 -7.27 0.63 6.09
C PRO A 147 -8.25 -0.15 6.95
N GLY A 148 -8.71 0.42 8.06
CA GLY A 148 -9.72 -0.20 8.92
C GLY A 148 -11.15 -0.15 8.34
N ALA A 149 -11.36 0.56 7.24
CA ALA A 149 -12.64 0.68 6.54
C ALA A 149 -12.67 -0.06 5.18
N LEU A 150 -11.52 -0.59 4.73
CA LEU A 150 -11.36 -1.41 3.54
C LEU A 150 -11.61 -2.88 3.86
#